data_f61a24cc13b5845aa9aad4b9c2f4e662
#
_entry.id   f61a24cc13b5845aa9aad4b9c2f4e662
#
_cell.length_a   1.000
_cell.length_b   1.000
_cell.length_c   1.000
_cell.angle_alpha   90.00
_cell.angle_beta   90.00
_cell.angle_gamma   90.00
#
_symmetry.space_group_name_H-M   'P 1'
#
loop_
_entity.id
_entity.type
_entity.pdbx_description
1 polymer ?
#
loop_
_entity_poly.entity_id
_entity_poly.type
_entity_poly.pdbx_seq_one_letter_code
_entity_poly.pdbx_strand_id
1 'polypeptide(L)'
;FAQIKLALAYILLACIFDLFDGRVARMGGVESPFGREFDSLADLVSFGVAPAFLVQRVVLADVFGEYHQISWFIASIYLLCGAFRLARFNCLAAMNLPGAGKDFLGFPIPSAAGLVASLTLLIIHFNENAKNLGKWNYFIAAVLIFLSAMMVGTVKYPSFKSLGLRSTSTFWKMIAAALFIGALVVLREKILYYVLP
;
A
#
# COMPACT_ATOMS: atom_id res chain seq x y z
N PHE A 1 -18.09 -5.48 9.78
CA PHE A 1 -17.34 -4.36 9.17
C PHE A 1 -16.26 -3.79 10.10
N ALA A 2 -16.45 -3.71 11.44
CA ALA A 2 -15.45 -3.16 12.37
C ALA A 2 -14.07 -3.86 12.26
N GLN A 3 -14.03 -5.18 12.21
CA GLN A 3 -12.77 -5.94 12.05
C GLN A 3 -12.09 -5.69 10.70
N ILE A 4 -12.86 -5.48 9.63
CA ILE A 4 -12.31 -5.17 8.31
C ILE A 4 -11.70 -3.77 8.28
N LYS A 5 -12.36 -2.78 8.88
CA LYS A 5 -11.81 -1.43 9.03
C LYS A 5 -10.51 -1.44 9.82
N LEU A 6 -10.46 -2.23 10.88
CA LEU A 6 -9.25 -2.39 11.68
C LEU A 6 -8.12 -3.04 10.87
N ALA A 7 -8.40 -4.08 10.08
CA ALA A 7 -7.43 -4.72 9.22
C ALA A 7 -6.88 -3.76 8.14
N LEU A 8 -7.73 -2.95 7.51
CA LEU A 8 -7.33 -1.92 6.57
C LEU A 8 -6.48 -0.83 7.22
N ALA A 9 -6.84 -0.43 8.46
CA ALA A 9 -6.02 0.52 9.24
C ALA A 9 -4.63 -0.05 9.57
N TYR A 10 -4.52 -1.35 9.85
CA TYR A 10 -3.22 -2.01 10.05
C TYR A 10 -2.38 -2.04 8.77
N ILE A 11 -2.97 -2.21 7.58
CA ILE A 11 -2.24 -2.10 6.32
C ILE A 11 -1.67 -0.68 6.15
N LEU A 12 -2.46 0.36 6.43
CA LEU A 12 -1.99 1.75 6.37
C LEU A 12 -0.88 2.01 7.39
N LEU A 13 -1.00 1.46 8.58
CA LEU A 13 0.04 1.53 9.61
C LEU A 13 1.31 0.80 9.17
N ALA A 14 1.19 -0.39 8.59
CA ALA A 14 2.31 -1.14 8.04
C ALA A 14 3.04 -0.36 6.94
N CYS A 15 2.33 0.36 6.04
CA CYS A 15 2.96 1.23 5.05
C CYS A 15 3.81 2.34 5.69
N ILE A 16 3.40 2.84 6.85
CA ILE A 16 4.17 3.84 7.60
C ILE A 16 5.42 3.21 8.21
N PHE A 17 5.29 2.05 8.84
CA PHE A 17 6.43 1.35 9.44
C PHE A 17 7.48 0.93 8.41
N ASP A 18 7.05 0.42 7.25
CA ASP A 18 7.95 0.08 6.14
C ASP A 18 8.82 1.28 5.68
N LEU A 19 8.24 2.48 5.68
CA LEU A 19 9.03 3.69 5.40
C LEU A 19 10.10 3.96 6.45
N PHE A 20 9.92 3.51 7.70
CA PHE A 20 10.86 3.74 8.78
C PHE A 20 11.94 2.67 8.84
N ASP A 21 11.60 1.39 8.79
CA ASP A 21 12.55 0.29 8.93
C ASP A 21 13.53 0.24 7.75
N GLY A 22 13.09 0.47 6.51
CA GLY A 22 13.96 0.63 5.35
C GLY A 22 14.92 1.83 5.46
N ARG A 23 14.62 2.83 6.29
CA ARG A 23 15.56 3.94 6.58
C ARG A 23 16.54 3.61 7.69
N VAL A 24 16.05 3.00 8.77
CA VAL A 24 16.87 2.60 9.90
C VAL A 24 17.93 1.57 9.46
N ALA A 25 17.55 0.58 8.68
CA ALA A 25 18.48 -0.42 8.13
C ALA A 25 19.60 0.23 7.31
N ARG A 26 19.27 1.21 6.46
CA ARG A 26 20.29 1.95 5.67
C ARG A 26 21.20 2.84 6.50
N MET A 27 20.74 3.36 7.64
CA MET A 27 21.56 4.16 8.56
C MET A 27 22.52 3.28 9.36
N GLY A 28 22.13 2.04 9.67
CA GLY A 28 22.92 1.08 10.43
C GLY A 28 24.03 0.38 9.63
N GLY A 29 24.03 0.47 8.30
CA GLY A 29 25.05 -0.15 7.43
C GLY A 29 25.08 -1.69 7.47
N VAL A 30 24.07 -2.34 8.03
CA VAL A 30 23.99 -3.80 8.24
C VAL A 30 22.92 -4.38 7.32
N GLU A 31 23.11 -4.24 6.00
CA GLU A 31 22.23 -4.93 5.05
C GLU A 31 22.78 -6.31 4.73
N SER A 32 22.13 -7.37 5.25
CA SER A 32 22.45 -8.74 4.83
C SER A 32 21.63 -9.12 3.58
N PRO A 33 22.18 -9.98 2.68
CA PRO A 33 21.41 -10.49 1.54
C PRO A 33 20.10 -11.19 1.99
N PHE A 34 20.17 -11.97 3.05
CA PHE A 34 19.00 -12.64 3.64
C PHE A 34 17.95 -11.65 4.13
N GLY A 35 18.37 -10.58 4.82
CA GLY A 35 17.44 -9.55 5.32
C GLY A 35 16.67 -8.88 4.20
N ARG A 36 17.32 -8.60 3.06
CA ARG A 36 16.68 -8.00 1.89
C ARG A 36 15.61 -8.89 1.25
N GLU A 37 15.91 -10.19 1.11
CA GLU A 37 14.93 -11.14 0.57
C GLU A 37 13.76 -11.36 1.54
N PHE A 38 14.05 -11.43 2.83
CA PHE A 38 13.02 -11.56 3.86
C PHE A 38 12.10 -10.34 3.92
N ASP A 39 12.64 -9.13 3.81
CA ASP A 39 11.91 -7.87 3.72
C ASP A 39 10.96 -7.86 2.52
N SER A 40 11.46 -8.29 1.35
CA SER A 40 10.63 -8.41 0.15
C SER A 40 9.47 -9.41 0.29
N LEU A 41 9.69 -10.51 1.03
CA LEU A 41 8.62 -11.47 1.33
C LEU A 41 7.59 -10.89 2.31
N ALA A 42 8.06 -10.17 3.33
CA ALA A 42 7.19 -9.47 4.28
C ALA A 42 6.35 -8.40 3.57
N ASP A 43 6.97 -7.63 2.67
CA ASP A 43 6.29 -6.66 1.81
C ASP A 43 5.22 -7.30 0.94
N LEU A 44 5.53 -8.45 0.32
CA LEU A 44 4.57 -9.15 -0.51
C LEU A 44 3.35 -9.62 0.28
N VAL A 45 3.54 -10.09 1.51
CA VAL A 45 2.44 -10.51 2.38
C VAL A 45 1.63 -9.30 2.84
N SER A 46 2.28 -8.25 3.33
CA SER A 46 1.63 -7.09 3.94
C SER A 46 0.96 -6.17 2.91
N PHE A 47 1.57 -5.99 1.73
CA PHE A 47 1.14 -5.03 0.71
C PHE A 47 0.65 -5.68 -0.58
N GLY A 48 0.86 -6.99 -0.75
CA GLY A 48 0.32 -7.78 -1.86
C GLY A 48 -0.89 -8.61 -1.41
N VAL A 49 -0.66 -9.62 -0.55
CA VAL A 49 -1.69 -10.59 -0.17
C VAL A 49 -2.81 -9.95 0.65
N ALA A 50 -2.47 -9.22 1.71
CA ALA A 50 -3.46 -8.66 2.62
C ALA A 50 -4.45 -7.70 1.94
N PRO A 51 -4.01 -6.65 1.19
CA PRO A 51 -4.95 -5.77 0.49
C PRO A 51 -5.71 -6.48 -0.62
N ALA A 52 -5.08 -7.39 -1.40
CA ALA A 52 -5.76 -8.15 -2.43
C ALA A 52 -6.91 -8.98 -1.86
N PHE A 53 -6.67 -9.69 -0.76
CA PHE A 53 -7.67 -10.51 -0.07
C PHE A 53 -8.81 -9.65 0.50
N LEU A 54 -8.48 -8.54 1.19
CA LEU A 54 -9.49 -7.66 1.78
C LEU A 54 -10.38 -7.03 0.73
N VAL A 55 -9.81 -6.52 -0.36
CA VAL A 55 -10.60 -5.93 -1.46
C VAL A 55 -11.45 -6.99 -2.14
N GLN A 56 -10.91 -8.17 -2.37
CA GLN A 56 -11.68 -9.29 -2.93
C GLN A 56 -12.89 -9.58 -2.05
N ARG A 57 -12.69 -9.66 -0.74
CA ARG A 57 -13.75 -10.04 0.20
C ARG A 57 -14.80 -8.95 0.40
N VAL A 58 -14.40 -7.68 0.37
CA VAL A 58 -15.25 -6.54 0.75
C VAL A 58 -15.95 -5.91 -0.43
N VAL A 59 -15.28 -5.87 -1.60
CA VAL A 59 -15.77 -5.11 -2.76
C VAL A 59 -15.99 -6.01 -3.96
N LEU A 60 -14.96 -6.77 -4.37
CA LEU A 60 -15.05 -7.51 -5.63
C LEU A 60 -16.04 -8.66 -5.57
N ALA A 61 -16.21 -9.30 -4.41
CA ALA A 61 -17.19 -10.36 -4.22
C ALA A 61 -18.63 -9.83 -4.40
N ASP A 62 -18.92 -8.63 -3.94
CA ASP A 62 -20.24 -7.99 -4.11
C ASP A 62 -20.45 -7.52 -5.55
N VAL A 63 -19.39 -7.00 -6.20
CA VAL A 63 -19.44 -6.49 -7.57
C VAL A 63 -19.70 -7.59 -8.59
N PHE A 64 -19.02 -8.72 -8.45
CA PHE A 64 -19.06 -9.81 -9.41
C PHE A 64 -19.99 -10.94 -8.99
N GLY A 65 -20.61 -10.90 -7.78
CA GLY A 65 -21.64 -11.80 -7.32
C GLY A 65 -21.50 -13.25 -7.77
N GLU A 66 -22.25 -13.65 -8.80
CA GLU A 66 -22.22 -15.00 -9.36
C GLU A 66 -20.88 -15.36 -10.02
N TYR A 67 -20.15 -14.38 -10.54
CA TYR A 67 -18.83 -14.59 -11.19
C TYR A 67 -17.67 -14.50 -10.20
N HIS A 68 -17.74 -15.23 -9.10
CA HIS A 68 -16.74 -15.23 -8.03
C HIS A 68 -15.30 -15.49 -8.52
N GLN A 69 -15.15 -16.23 -9.60
CA GLN A 69 -13.84 -16.49 -10.22
C GLN A 69 -13.18 -15.22 -10.76
N ILE A 70 -13.96 -14.27 -11.29
CA ILE A 70 -13.43 -13.00 -11.83
C ILE A 70 -12.88 -12.14 -10.70
N SER A 71 -13.55 -12.10 -9.55
CA SER A 71 -13.08 -11.33 -8.39
C SER A 71 -11.73 -11.85 -7.87
N TRP A 72 -11.56 -13.17 -7.79
CA TRP A 72 -10.30 -13.78 -7.41
C TRP A 72 -9.21 -13.56 -8.47
N PHE A 73 -9.56 -13.63 -9.75
CA PHE A 73 -8.62 -13.39 -10.84
C PHE A 73 -8.05 -11.96 -10.79
N ILE A 74 -8.89 -10.94 -10.59
CA ILE A 74 -8.44 -9.54 -10.47
C ILE A 74 -7.53 -9.36 -9.25
N ALA A 75 -7.91 -9.92 -8.09
CA ALA A 75 -7.10 -9.85 -6.88
C ALA A 75 -5.73 -10.55 -7.07
N SER A 76 -5.72 -11.70 -7.77
CA SER A 76 -4.50 -12.44 -8.08
C SER A 76 -3.57 -11.69 -9.03
N ILE A 77 -4.11 -10.98 -10.03
CA ILE A 77 -3.30 -10.12 -10.92
C ILE A 77 -2.56 -9.07 -10.10
N TYR A 78 -3.23 -8.40 -9.16
CA TYR A 78 -2.60 -7.40 -8.31
C TYR A 78 -1.43 -8.00 -7.51
N LEU A 79 -1.65 -9.16 -6.88
CA LEU A 79 -0.64 -9.87 -6.11
C LEU A 79 0.56 -10.28 -6.97
N LEU A 80 0.31 -10.89 -8.13
CA LEU A 80 1.36 -11.34 -9.06
C LEU A 80 2.18 -10.16 -9.59
N CYS A 81 1.54 -9.06 -9.96
CA CYS A 81 2.23 -7.86 -10.42
C CYS A 81 3.11 -7.26 -9.30
N GLY A 82 2.65 -7.28 -8.05
CA GLY A 82 3.44 -6.89 -6.89
C GLY A 82 4.66 -7.80 -6.69
N ALA A 83 4.49 -9.11 -6.78
CA ALA A 83 5.58 -10.09 -6.70
C ALA A 83 6.62 -9.89 -7.82
N PHE A 84 6.16 -9.72 -9.06
CA PHE A 84 7.04 -9.42 -10.20
C PHE A 84 7.86 -8.15 -10.00
N ARG A 85 7.24 -7.10 -9.47
CA ARG A 85 7.92 -5.85 -9.17
C ARG A 85 9.03 -6.05 -8.14
N LEU A 86 8.76 -6.73 -7.02
CA LEU A 86 9.74 -6.99 -5.97
C LEU A 86 10.89 -7.86 -6.49
N ALA A 87 10.59 -8.94 -7.21
CA ALA A 87 11.59 -9.79 -7.82
C ALA A 87 12.50 -9.02 -8.79
N ARG A 88 11.90 -8.19 -9.67
CA ARG A 88 12.66 -7.34 -10.59
C ARG A 88 13.57 -6.36 -9.84
N PHE A 89 13.08 -5.74 -8.77
CA PHE A 89 13.87 -4.81 -7.96
C PHE A 89 15.08 -5.51 -7.32
N ASN A 90 14.88 -6.71 -6.75
CA ASN A 90 15.96 -7.49 -6.13
C ASN A 90 16.99 -7.96 -7.16
N CYS A 91 16.57 -8.43 -8.33
CA CYS A 91 17.47 -8.82 -9.41
C CYS A 91 18.34 -7.63 -9.88
N LEU A 92 17.74 -6.46 -10.09
CA LEU A 92 18.49 -5.28 -10.50
C LEU A 92 19.47 -4.79 -9.42
N ALA A 93 19.07 -4.87 -8.15
CA ALA A 93 19.93 -4.55 -7.03
C ALA A 93 21.13 -5.52 -6.91
N ALA A 94 20.93 -6.81 -7.17
CA ALA A 94 21.98 -7.83 -7.14
C ALA A 94 23.00 -7.67 -8.28
N MET A 95 22.57 -7.19 -9.45
CA MET A 95 23.43 -6.99 -10.62
C MET A 95 24.36 -5.79 -10.52
N ASN A 96 24.28 -4.95 -9.49
CA ASN A 96 25.10 -3.73 -9.29
C ASN A 96 25.21 -2.85 -10.54
N LEU A 97 24.21 -2.81 -11.40
CA LEU A 97 24.23 -2.04 -12.63
C LEU A 97 24.33 -0.54 -12.34
N PRO A 98 25.16 0.22 -13.10
CA PRO A 98 25.25 1.66 -12.96
C PRO A 98 23.86 2.29 -13.23
N GLY A 99 23.23 2.84 -12.20
CA GLY A 99 21.87 3.38 -12.27
C GLY A 99 20.79 2.58 -11.51
N ALA A 100 21.06 1.36 -11.06
CA ALA A 100 20.15 0.51 -10.30
C ALA A 100 19.65 1.09 -8.96
N GLY A 101 20.14 2.24 -8.53
CA GLY A 101 19.72 2.90 -7.28
C GLY A 101 19.21 4.32 -7.45
N LYS A 102 19.15 4.86 -8.68
CA LYS A 102 18.78 6.27 -8.91
C LYS A 102 17.31 6.45 -9.25
N ASP A 103 16.70 5.54 -10.00
CA ASP A 103 15.30 5.64 -10.40
C ASP A 103 14.54 4.38 -9.98
N PHE A 104 13.37 4.56 -9.36
CA PHE A 104 12.46 3.46 -9.06
C PHE A 104 11.72 3.07 -10.35
N LEU A 105 11.94 1.84 -10.83
CA LEU A 105 11.17 1.27 -11.93
C LEU A 105 9.85 0.69 -11.40
N GLY A 106 8.75 1.23 -11.87
CA GLY A 106 7.40 0.82 -11.49
C GLY A 106 6.89 1.42 -10.17
N PHE A 107 5.56 1.41 -9.99
CA PHE A 107 4.91 2.00 -8.83
C PHE A 107 5.21 1.22 -7.54
N PRO A 108 5.54 1.88 -6.40
CA PRO A 108 5.88 1.19 -5.14
C PRO A 108 4.70 0.38 -4.59
N ILE A 109 4.96 -0.88 -4.14
CA ILE A 109 3.91 -1.77 -3.62
C ILE A 109 3.27 -1.24 -2.32
N PRO A 110 4.00 -0.63 -1.34
CA PRO A 110 3.35 -0.03 -0.18
C PRO A 110 2.42 1.13 -0.55
N SER A 111 2.81 1.94 -1.55
CA SER A 111 1.95 3.05 -2.02
C SER A 111 0.69 2.55 -2.72
N ALA A 112 0.79 1.46 -3.50
CA ALA A 112 -0.37 0.81 -4.11
C ALA A 112 -1.31 0.25 -3.04
N ALA A 113 -0.77 -0.47 -2.05
CA ALA A 113 -1.53 -1.02 -0.93
C ALA A 113 -2.23 0.07 -0.12
N GLY A 114 -1.55 1.17 0.18
CA GLY A 114 -2.11 2.31 0.89
C GLY A 114 -3.28 2.95 0.12
N LEU A 115 -3.14 3.10 -1.21
CA LEU A 115 -4.20 3.64 -2.05
C LEU A 115 -5.41 2.70 -2.11
N VAL A 116 -5.19 1.40 -2.29
CA VAL A 116 -6.24 0.38 -2.31
C VAL A 116 -6.95 0.32 -0.95
N ALA A 117 -6.22 0.31 0.16
CA ALA A 117 -6.79 0.28 1.50
C ALA A 117 -7.62 1.53 1.80
N SER A 118 -7.15 2.72 1.44
CA SER A 118 -7.86 3.98 1.66
C SER A 118 -9.15 4.07 0.83
N LEU A 119 -9.12 3.63 -0.44
CA LEU A 119 -10.31 3.57 -1.28
C LEU A 119 -11.34 2.56 -0.74
N THR A 120 -10.87 1.40 -0.27
CA THR A 120 -11.75 0.39 0.33
C THR A 120 -12.42 0.92 1.60
N LEU A 121 -11.68 1.62 2.48
CA LEU A 121 -12.24 2.29 3.65
C LEU A 121 -13.29 3.32 3.26
N LEU A 122 -13.02 4.09 2.23
CA LEU A 122 -13.95 5.09 1.72
C LEU A 122 -15.28 4.44 1.25
N ILE A 123 -15.21 3.34 0.51
CA ILE A 123 -16.41 2.61 0.07
C ILE A 123 -17.19 2.04 1.25
N ILE A 124 -16.52 1.41 2.22
CA ILE A 124 -17.18 0.92 3.42
C ILE A 124 -17.93 2.05 4.13
N HIS A 125 -17.28 3.21 4.28
CA HIS A 125 -17.89 4.37 4.91
C HIS A 125 -19.15 4.87 4.17
N PHE A 126 -19.11 4.92 2.83
CA PHE A 126 -20.27 5.31 2.04
C PHE A 126 -21.40 4.27 2.09
N ASN A 127 -21.09 2.99 2.05
CA ASN A 127 -22.09 1.92 2.14
C ASN A 127 -22.80 1.90 3.50
N GLU A 128 -22.10 2.19 4.60
CA GLU A 128 -22.72 2.30 5.94
C GLU A 128 -23.66 3.50 6.05
N ASN A 129 -23.39 4.60 5.35
CA ASN A 129 -24.24 5.79 5.34
C ASN A 129 -25.40 5.70 4.33
N ALA A 130 -25.85 4.50 3.99
CA ALA A 130 -26.98 4.19 3.08
C ALA A 130 -26.87 4.81 1.68
N LYS A 131 -25.70 5.24 1.25
CA LYS A 131 -25.42 5.64 -0.12
C LYS A 131 -24.94 4.41 -0.89
N ASN A 132 -25.91 3.66 -1.43
CA ASN A 132 -25.59 2.50 -2.29
C ASN A 132 -24.80 3.00 -3.50
N LEU A 133 -23.48 2.80 -3.49
CA LEU A 133 -22.59 3.28 -4.55
C LEU A 133 -22.75 2.52 -5.89
N GLY A 134 -23.50 1.41 -5.90
CA GLY A 134 -23.85 0.67 -7.12
C GLY A 134 -22.69 0.51 -8.09
N LYS A 135 -22.72 1.29 -9.18
CA LYS A 135 -21.69 1.24 -10.23
C LYS A 135 -20.29 1.71 -9.79
N TRP A 136 -20.14 2.44 -8.70
CA TRP A 136 -18.83 2.92 -8.21
C TRP A 136 -17.94 1.79 -7.66
N ASN A 137 -18.52 0.69 -7.28
CA ASN A 137 -17.75 -0.47 -6.83
C ASN A 137 -16.90 -1.06 -7.97
N TYR A 138 -17.34 -0.96 -9.23
CA TYR A 138 -16.55 -1.34 -10.41
C TYR A 138 -15.29 -0.49 -10.59
N PHE A 139 -15.30 0.75 -10.08
CA PHE A 139 -14.14 1.64 -10.12
C PHE A 139 -12.95 1.06 -9.37
N ILE A 140 -13.15 0.37 -8.23
CA ILE A 140 -12.05 -0.30 -7.51
C ILE A 140 -11.42 -1.41 -8.36
N ALA A 141 -12.22 -2.21 -9.06
CA ALA A 141 -11.68 -3.24 -9.94
C ALA A 141 -10.79 -2.61 -11.03
N ALA A 142 -11.23 -1.52 -11.63
CA ALA A 142 -10.44 -0.77 -12.62
C ALA A 142 -9.16 -0.19 -12.01
N VAL A 143 -9.22 0.37 -10.79
CA VAL A 143 -8.04 0.88 -10.08
C VAL A 143 -7.05 -0.24 -9.76
N LEU A 144 -7.51 -1.42 -9.32
CA LEU A 144 -6.63 -2.57 -9.07
C LEU A 144 -5.88 -3.00 -10.32
N ILE A 145 -6.57 -3.14 -11.45
CA ILE A 145 -5.96 -3.49 -12.73
C ILE A 145 -4.97 -2.40 -13.17
N PHE A 146 -5.35 -1.14 -13.04
CA PHE A 146 -4.48 -0.01 -13.36
C PHE A 146 -3.20 0.00 -12.50
N LEU A 147 -3.32 -0.17 -11.18
CA LEU A 147 -2.17 -0.24 -10.27
C LEU A 147 -1.29 -1.45 -10.58
N SER A 148 -1.88 -2.59 -10.92
CA SER A 148 -1.15 -3.78 -11.34
C SER A 148 -0.30 -3.51 -12.58
N ALA A 149 -0.87 -2.87 -13.59
CA ALA A 149 -0.15 -2.45 -14.79
C ALA A 149 0.97 -1.43 -14.47
N MET A 150 0.71 -0.48 -13.58
CA MET A 150 1.69 0.51 -13.14
C MET A 150 2.87 -0.11 -12.37
N MET A 151 2.63 -1.18 -11.60
CA MET A 151 3.70 -1.90 -10.87
C MET A 151 4.64 -2.63 -11.82
N VAL A 152 4.12 -3.27 -12.88
CA VAL A 152 4.94 -3.99 -13.87
C VAL A 152 5.55 -3.03 -14.89
N GLY A 153 4.95 -1.87 -15.09
CA GLY A 153 5.42 -0.85 -16.02
C GLY A 153 6.87 -0.47 -15.81
N THR A 154 7.53 -0.03 -16.89
CA THR A 154 8.92 0.48 -16.90
C THR A 154 8.99 1.98 -16.68
N VAL A 155 7.90 2.60 -16.25
CA VAL A 155 7.85 4.04 -16.00
C VAL A 155 8.84 4.40 -14.88
N LYS A 156 9.75 5.29 -15.18
CA LYS A 156 10.72 5.80 -14.21
C LYS A 156 10.04 6.81 -13.31
N TYR A 157 9.89 6.48 -12.04
CA TYR A 157 9.43 7.43 -11.05
C TYR A 157 10.63 8.16 -10.47
N PRO A 158 10.62 9.51 -10.43
CA PRO A 158 11.67 10.26 -9.77
C PRO A 158 11.73 9.81 -8.31
N SER A 159 12.90 9.30 -7.91
CA SER A 159 13.10 8.95 -6.51
C SER A 159 13.07 10.24 -5.70
N PHE A 160 12.28 10.27 -4.63
CA PHE A 160 12.29 11.38 -3.65
C PHE A 160 13.66 11.61 -3.00
N LYS A 161 14.69 10.81 -3.33
CA LYS A 161 16.08 11.02 -2.96
C LYS A 161 16.65 12.34 -3.50
N SER A 162 16.13 12.87 -4.61
CA SER A 162 16.56 14.15 -5.20
C SER A 162 16.05 15.39 -4.42
N LEU A 163 15.06 15.22 -3.56
CA LEU A 163 14.47 16.30 -2.77
C LEU A 163 15.23 16.63 -1.48
N GLY A 164 16.52 16.34 -1.40
CA GLY A 164 17.37 16.82 -0.29
C GLY A 164 16.95 16.33 1.11
N LEU A 165 16.19 15.23 1.21
CA LEU A 165 15.71 14.63 2.46
C LEU A 165 16.83 14.05 3.34
N ARG A 166 18.07 14.42 3.07
CA ARG A 166 19.26 13.99 3.84
C ARG A 166 19.43 14.77 5.15
N SER A 167 18.63 15.83 5.36
CA SER A 167 18.65 16.58 6.60
C SER A 167 17.84 15.85 7.69
N THR A 168 18.47 15.60 8.82
CA THR A 168 17.86 15.04 10.03
C THR A 168 16.58 15.81 10.44
N SER A 169 16.55 17.11 10.20
CA SER A 169 15.39 17.98 10.45
C SER A 169 14.17 17.61 9.59
N THR A 170 14.36 17.24 8.33
CA THR A 170 13.25 16.86 7.43
C THR A 170 12.69 15.48 7.79
N PHE A 171 13.53 14.58 8.28
CA PHE A 171 13.13 13.27 8.78
C PHE A 171 12.17 13.41 9.98
N TRP A 172 12.55 14.20 10.99
CA TRP A 172 11.70 14.45 12.15
C TRP A 172 10.39 15.15 11.80
N LYS A 173 10.38 16.05 10.81
CA LYS A 173 9.15 16.67 10.29
C LYS A 173 8.21 15.68 9.62
N MET A 174 8.74 14.71 8.86
CA MET A 174 7.93 13.66 8.26
C MET A 174 7.35 12.71 9.31
N ILE A 175 8.14 12.33 10.32
CA ILE A 175 7.64 11.53 11.46
C ILE A 175 6.52 12.30 12.19
N ALA A 176 6.76 13.56 12.51
CA ALA A 176 5.76 14.39 13.18
C ALA A 176 4.48 14.53 12.34
N ALA A 177 4.61 14.71 11.02
CA ALA A 177 3.46 14.77 10.11
C ALA A 177 2.70 13.45 10.05
N ALA A 178 3.39 12.32 9.95
CA ALA A 178 2.77 10.99 9.92
C ALA A 178 2.07 10.67 11.26
N LEU A 179 2.72 10.97 12.38
CA LEU A 179 2.12 10.82 13.71
C LEU A 179 0.93 11.77 13.91
N PHE A 180 1.02 13.01 13.40
CA PHE A 180 -0.06 13.98 13.47
C PHE A 180 -1.27 13.54 12.66
N ILE A 181 -1.07 13.02 11.43
CA ILE A 181 -2.13 12.47 10.59
C ILE A 181 -2.73 11.22 11.24
N GLY A 182 -1.90 10.31 11.77
CA GLY A 182 -2.36 9.13 12.50
C GLY A 182 -3.16 9.51 13.75
N ALA A 183 -2.69 10.49 14.51
CA ALA A 183 -3.41 11.02 15.67
C ALA A 183 -4.74 11.67 15.28
N LEU A 184 -4.79 12.45 14.18
CA LEU A 184 -6.03 13.03 13.67
C LEU A 184 -7.05 11.97 13.26
N VAL A 185 -6.63 10.88 12.64
CA VAL A 185 -7.52 9.76 12.26
C VAL A 185 -8.08 9.08 13.50
N VAL A 186 -7.24 8.82 14.52
CA VAL A 186 -7.67 8.19 15.77
C VAL A 186 -8.52 9.13 16.63
N LEU A 187 -8.17 10.42 16.70
CA LEU A 187 -8.92 11.42 17.46
C LEU A 187 -10.27 11.75 16.80
N ARG A 188 -10.38 11.68 15.48
CA ARG A 188 -11.64 11.91 14.77
C ARG A 188 -12.74 10.97 15.25
N GLU A 189 -12.44 9.70 15.46
CA GLU A 189 -13.45 8.75 15.98
C GLU A 189 -13.86 9.09 17.42
N LYS A 190 -12.91 9.52 18.27
CA LYS A 190 -13.22 9.93 19.64
C LYS A 190 -13.94 11.28 19.71
N ILE A 191 -13.54 12.24 18.89
CA ILE A 191 -14.19 13.58 18.84
C ILE A 191 -15.63 13.45 18.32
N LEU A 192 -15.87 12.59 17.31
CA LEU A 192 -17.22 12.35 16.80
C LEU A 192 -18.12 11.71 17.87
N TYR A 193 -17.56 10.88 18.74
CA TYR A 193 -18.29 10.23 19.84
C TYR A 193 -18.62 11.20 21.00
N TYR A 194 -17.82 12.26 21.20
CA TYR A 194 -18.04 13.24 22.26
C TYR A 194 -18.77 14.52 21.82
N VAL A 195 -18.88 14.79 20.52
CA VAL A 195 -19.46 16.03 19.97
C VAL A 195 -20.87 15.81 19.38
N LEU A 196 -21.28 14.57 19.15
CA LEU A 196 -22.66 14.21 18.78
C LEU A 196 -23.27 13.37 19.90
N PRO A 197 -24.03 14.00 20.81
CA PRO A 197 -24.90 13.29 21.76
C PRO A 197 -26.07 12.62 21.04
#